data_d7ae400a9576ecaa45dd4523338737c2
#
_entry.id   d7ae400a9576ecaa45dd4523338737c2
#
_cell.length_a   1.000
_cell.length_b   1.000
_cell.length_c   1.000
_cell.angle_alpha   90.00
_cell.angle_beta   90.00
_cell.angle_gamma   90.00
#
_symmetry.space_group_name_H-M   'P 1'
#
loop_
_entity.id
_entity.type
_entity.pdbx_description
1 polymer ?
#
loop_
_entity_poly.entity_id
_entity_poly.type
_entity_poly.pdbx_seq_one_letter_code
_entity_poly.pdbx_strand_id
1 'polypeptide(L)'
;FRSGEKLIEPLARRIGFDENDIATLKLLVKHHLLLSATATRRDLDDPATIASVTAVIPDLQTLELLHALSIADGQATGRAAWSDWKESLLSELVSRVTSALTDNTIARQPEFTNEQRELANSGELQVRIEARDPDFAIEIIAPDRTGLLSIVAGVLNLARFDVRSARTQTIGTSAVMKWIVTPNQFAPSVDEEAIKTAIAEALDDASDLTERITRRIADYANIPSIPVPLPIVETFMDAATDATIIEVRSH
;
A
#
# COMPACT_ATOMS: atom_id res chain seq x y z
N PHE A 1 -9.70 13.48 21.58
CA PHE A 1 -10.08 12.06 21.67
C PHE A 1 -10.71 11.71 23.02
N ARG A 2 -10.07 11.98 24.17
CA ARG A 2 -10.63 11.68 25.52
C ARG A 2 -11.99 12.33 25.83
N SER A 3 -12.38 13.39 25.12
CA SER A 3 -13.66 14.08 25.32
C SER A 3 -14.82 13.31 24.67
N GLY A 4 -14.64 12.73 23.49
CA GLY A 4 -15.66 11.94 22.79
C GLY A 4 -16.07 10.69 23.56
N GLU A 5 -15.07 9.96 24.10
CA GLU A 5 -15.30 8.74 24.89
C GLU A 5 -16.17 8.98 26.15
N LYS A 6 -16.03 10.15 26.77
CA LYS A 6 -16.84 10.53 27.94
C LYS A 6 -18.26 10.95 27.57
N LEU A 7 -18.47 11.47 26.36
CA LEU A 7 -19.77 11.99 25.92
C LEU A 7 -20.64 10.92 25.27
N ILE A 8 -20.05 9.88 24.68
CA ILE A 8 -20.82 8.89 23.92
C ILE A 8 -21.78 8.08 24.80
N GLU A 9 -21.37 7.69 26.00
CA GLU A 9 -22.21 6.88 26.89
C GLU A 9 -23.50 7.61 27.33
N PRO A 10 -23.47 8.84 27.92
CA PRO A 10 -24.68 9.50 28.31
C PRO A 10 -25.56 9.86 27.11
N LEU A 11 -24.95 10.12 25.94
CA LEU A 11 -25.73 10.41 24.72
C LEU A 11 -26.44 9.14 24.21
N ALA A 12 -25.75 8.02 24.11
CA ALA A 12 -26.28 6.76 23.64
C ALA A 12 -27.45 6.26 24.56
N ARG A 13 -27.27 6.33 25.88
CA ARG A 13 -28.34 6.02 26.85
C ARG A 13 -29.57 6.88 26.62
N ARG A 14 -29.39 8.18 26.39
CA ARG A 14 -30.50 9.11 26.15
C ARG A 14 -31.26 8.83 24.85
N ILE A 15 -30.56 8.28 23.85
CA ILE A 15 -31.18 7.90 22.57
C ILE A 15 -31.85 6.51 22.66
N GLY A 16 -31.53 5.70 23.67
CA GLY A 16 -32.14 4.40 23.90
C GLY A 16 -31.36 3.19 23.48
N PHE A 17 -30.03 3.33 23.26
CA PHE A 17 -29.15 2.20 23.02
C PHE A 17 -29.02 1.32 24.28
N ASP A 18 -28.93 0.01 24.09
CA ASP A 18 -28.66 -0.92 25.18
C ASP A 18 -27.17 -0.91 25.60
N GLU A 19 -26.85 -1.64 26.67
CA GLU A 19 -25.49 -1.64 27.24
C GLU A 19 -24.44 -2.24 26.28
N ASN A 20 -24.81 -3.22 25.44
CA ASN A 20 -23.89 -3.83 24.48
C ASN A 20 -23.59 -2.84 23.35
N ASP A 21 -24.60 -2.18 22.82
CA ASP A 21 -24.44 -1.15 21.80
C ASP A 21 -23.62 0.02 22.33
N ILE A 22 -23.84 0.43 23.59
CA ILE A 22 -23.05 1.48 24.24
C ILE A 22 -21.59 1.08 24.36
N ALA A 23 -21.30 -0.16 24.72
CA ALA A 23 -19.91 -0.67 24.80
C ALA A 23 -19.24 -0.63 23.41
N THR A 24 -19.96 -1.07 22.37
CA THR A 24 -19.48 -1.03 20.99
C THR A 24 -19.23 0.41 20.55
N LEU A 25 -20.16 1.33 20.76
CA LEU A 25 -20.00 2.75 20.42
C LEU A 25 -18.80 3.39 21.12
N LYS A 26 -18.56 3.07 22.39
CA LYS A 26 -17.39 3.55 23.12
C LYS A 26 -16.08 3.05 22.48
N LEU A 27 -16.05 1.76 22.09
CA LEU A 27 -14.91 1.17 21.41
C LEU A 27 -14.67 1.86 20.05
N LEU A 28 -15.71 2.05 19.25
CA LEU A 28 -15.62 2.74 17.96
C LEU A 28 -15.06 4.15 18.12
N VAL A 29 -15.60 4.94 19.03
CA VAL A 29 -15.12 6.32 19.28
C VAL A 29 -13.66 6.33 19.76
N LYS A 30 -13.29 5.40 20.63
CA LYS A 30 -11.94 5.31 21.18
C LYS A 30 -10.92 4.91 20.11
N HIS A 31 -11.29 4.01 19.23
CA HIS A 31 -10.38 3.35 18.29
C HIS A 31 -10.64 3.69 16.81
N HIS A 32 -11.40 4.77 16.49
CA HIS A 32 -11.78 5.12 15.11
C HIS A 32 -10.57 5.28 14.16
N LEU A 33 -9.39 5.65 14.66
CA LEU A 33 -8.16 5.75 13.86
C LEU A 33 -7.33 4.47 13.83
N LEU A 34 -7.69 3.43 14.61
CA LEU A 34 -6.86 2.22 14.76
C LEU A 34 -6.57 1.57 13.41
N LEU A 35 -7.60 1.28 12.63
CA LEU A 35 -7.43 0.58 11.35
C LEU A 35 -6.64 1.41 10.35
N SER A 36 -6.99 2.68 10.18
CA SER A 36 -6.31 3.57 9.24
C SER A 36 -4.83 3.80 9.61
N ALA A 37 -4.55 4.00 10.91
CA ALA A 37 -3.19 4.17 11.39
C ALA A 37 -2.35 2.88 11.26
N THR A 38 -2.94 1.72 11.55
CA THR A 38 -2.26 0.43 11.43
C THR A 38 -1.98 0.12 9.96
N ALA A 39 -2.98 0.28 9.08
CA ALA A 39 -2.85 -0.03 7.67
C ALA A 39 -1.75 0.78 6.97
N THR A 40 -1.52 2.04 7.39
CA THR A 40 -0.54 2.93 6.75
C THR A 40 0.83 2.96 7.43
N ARG A 41 0.95 2.49 8.68
CA ARG A 41 2.17 2.68 9.49
C ARG A 41 2.76 1.39 10.05
N ARG A 42 2.15 0.25 9.75
CA ARG A 42 2.62 -1.05 10.21
C ARG A 42 2.82 -2.00 9.04
N ASP A 43 3.74 -2.93 9.21
CA ASP A 43 3.86 -4.05 8.30
C ASP A 43 2.65 -4.98 8.48
N LEU A 44 1.83 -5.11 7.44
CA LEU A 44 0.65 -5.98 7.45
C LEU A 44 1.05 -7.47 7.37
N ASP A 45 2.27 -7.78 6.96
CA ASP A 45 2.79 -9.14 6.90
C ASP A 45 3.34 -9.62 8.25
N ASP A 46 3.58 -8.69 9.18
CA ASP A 46 3.98 -9.03 10.54
C ASP A 46 2.78 -9.56 11.34
N PRO A 47 2.82 -10.84 11.79
CA PRO A 47 1.78 -11.40 12.65
C PRO A 47 1.50 -10.57 13.90
N ALA A 48 2.50 -9.89 14.46
CA ALA A 48 2.34 -9.03 15.61
C ALA A 48 1.43 -7.83 15.32
N THR A 49 1.42 -7.32 14.08
CA THR A 49 0.51 -6.26 13.65
C THR A 49 -0.94 -6.73 13.75
N ILE A 50 -1.26 -7.90 13.19
CA ILE A 50 -2.61 -8.45 13.24
C ILE A 50 -3.03 -8.78 14.68
N ALA A 51 -2.12 -9.39 15.46
CA ALA A 51 -2.37 -9.68 16.86
C ALA A 51 -2.66 -8.41 17.69
N SER A 52 -2.00 -7.30 17.39
CA SER A 52 -2.25 -6.01 18.07
C SER A 52 -3.65 -5.45 17.80
N VAL A 53 -4.20 -5.69 16.62
CA VAL A 53 -5.56 -5.26 16.24
C VAL A 53 -6.60 -6.19 16.86
N THR A 54 -6.42 -7.52 16.79
CA THR A 54 -7.35 -8.50 17.37
C THR A 54 -7.39 -8.42 18.91
N ALA A 55 -6.33 -7.95 19.57
CA ALA A 55 -6.34 -7.68 21.02
C ALA A 55 -7.30 -6.54 21.42
N VAL A 56 -7.67 -5.66 20.48
CA VAL A 56 -8.55 -4.52 20.72
C VAL A 56 -9.97 -4.77 20.19
N ILE A 57 -10.10 -5.45 19.06
CA ILE A 57 -11.37 -5.71 18.36
C ILE A 57 -11.86 -7.12 18.75
N PRO A 58 -12.98 -7.22 19.51
CA PRO A 58 -13.40 -8.50 20.09
C PRO A 58 -14.09 -9.44 19.10
N ASP A 59 -14.71 -8.91 18.02
CA ASP A 59 -15.57 -9.67 17.12
C ASP A 59 -15.68 -9.03 15.72
N LEU A 60 -16.25 -9.81 14.79
CA LEU A 60 -16.42 -9.39 13.39
C LEU A 60 -17.37 -8.20 13.24
N GLN A 61 -18.44 -8.12 14.03
CA GLN A 61 -19.38 -7.02 13.95
C GLN A 61 -18.70 -5.69 14.30
N THR A 62 -17.91 -5.68 15.36
CA THR A 62 -17.13 -4.50 15.76
C THR A 62 -16.08 -4.14 14.68
N LEU A 63 -15.44 -5.14 14.06
CA LEU A 63 -14.51 -4.91 12.96
C LEU A 63 -15.20 -4.26 11.75
N GLU A 64 -16.36 -4.77 11.33
CA GLU A 64 -17.14 -4.22 10.21
C GLU A 64 -17.57 -2.78 10.46
N LEU A 65 -18.07 -2.49 11.66
CA LEU A 65 -18.45 -1.13 12.04
C LEU A 65 -17.27 -0.17 12.06
N LEU A 66 -16.12 -0.62 12.57
CA LEU A 66 -14.90 0.19 12.61
C LEU A 66 -14.33 0.40 11.21
N HIS A 67 -14.43 -0.60 10.32
CA HIS A 67 -14.05 -0.49 8.91
C HIS A 67 -14.92 0.55 8.19
N ALA A 68 -16.25 0.44 8.30
CA ALA A 68 -17.17 1.41 7.72
C ALA A 68 -16.92 2.84 8.24
N LEU A 69 -16.67 2.99 9.53
CA LEU A 69 -16.33 4.27 10.14
C LEU A 69 -15.00 4.83 9.59
N SER A 70 -13.99 3.97 9.41
CA SER A 70 -12.68 4.38 8.87
C SER A 70 -12.77 4.86 7.42
N ILE A 71 -13.61 4.21 6.60
CA ILE A 71 -13.88 4.64 5.22
C ILE A 71 -14.60 5.99 5.23
N ALA A 72 -15.66 6.12 6.02
CA ALA A 72 -16.46 7.35 6.08
C ALA A 72 -15.61 8.55 6.56
N ASP A 73 -14.78 8.35 7.58
CA ASP A 73 -13.88 9.38 8.10
C ASP A 73 -12.81 9.78 7.07
N GLY A 74 -12.22 8.79 6.41
CA GLY A 74 -11.25 9.01 5.33
C GLY A 74 -11.84 9.80 4.17
N GLN A 75 -13.00 9.43 3.69
CA GLN A 75 -13.70 10.12 2.59
C GLN A 75 -14.14 11.54 2.99
N ALA A 76 -14.58 11.76 4.24
CA ALA A 76 -14.95 13.07 4.75
C ALA A 76 -13.77 14.04 4.86
N THR A 77 -12.55 13.51 5.04
CA THR A 77 -11.33 14.33 5.13
C THR A 77 -10.84 14.82 3.75
N GLY A 78 -11.38 14.30 2.66
CA GLY A 78 -11.13 14.74 1.29
C GLY A 78 -10.09 13.88 0.55
N ARG A 79 -9.98 14.12 -0.78
CA ARG A 79 -9.16 13.31 -1.69
C ARG A 79 -7.67 13.28 -1.34
N ALA A 80 -7.14 14.31 -0.69
CA ALA A 80 -5.74 14.34 -0.25
C ALA A 80 -5.48 13.38 0.92
N ALA A 81 -6.50 13.11 1.74
CA ALA A 81 -6.39 12.22 2.89
C ALA A 81 -6.80 10.78 2.59
N TRP A 82 -7.65 10.56 1.56
CA TRP A 82 -8.15 9.26 1.13
C TRP A 82 -7.76 8.98 -0.32
N SER A 83 -7.08 7.87 -0.57
CA SER A 83 -6.67 7.40 -1.89
C SER A 83 -6.99 5.92 -2.05
N ASP A 84 -7.09 5.44 -3.29
CA ASP A 84 -7.32 4.03 -3.63
C ASP A 84 -6.26 3.11 -2.99
N TRP A 85 -5.02 3.62 -2.86
CA TRP A 85 -3.95 2.92 -2.17
C TRP A 85 -4.25 2.74 -0.67
N LYS A 86 -4.70 3.79 0.03
CA LYS A 86 -5.08 3.68 1.45
C LYS A 86 -6.26 2.76 1.65
N GLU A 87 -7.23 2.82 0.75
CA GLU A 87 -8.39 1.92 0.76
C GLU A 87 -7.97 0.46 0.57
N SER A 88 -7.03 0.19 -0.34
CA SER A 88 -6.51 -1.17 -0.54
C SER A 88 -5.77 -1.71 0.68
N LEU A 89 -4.94 -0.89 1.34
CA LEU A 89 -4.26 -1.27 2.58
C LEU A 89 -5.25 -1.54 3.72
N LEU A 90 -6.26 -0.68 3.86
CA LEU A 90 -7.31 -0.85 4.86
C LEU A 90 -8.09 -2.15 4.64
N SER A 91 -8.48 -2.42 3.40
CA SER A 91 -9.20 -3.64 3.02
C SER A 91 -8.36 -4.89 3.25
N GLU A 92 -7.06 -4.83 2.96
CA GLU A 92 -6.13 -5.91 3.24
C GLU A 92 -5.99 -6.19 4.74
N LEU A 93 -5.81 -5.15 5.56
CA LEU A 93 -5.77 -5.29 7.01
C LEU A 93 -7.05 -5.94 7.54
N VAL A 94 -8.22 -5.45 7.11
CA VAL A 94 -9.53 -5.97 7.54
C VAL A 94 -9.67 -7.45 7.14
N SER A 95 -9.29 -7.83 5.92
CA SER A 95 -9.32 -9.22 5.48
C SER A 95 -8.48 -10.15 6.36
N ARG A 96 -7.28 -9.72 6.74
CA ARG A 96 -6.38 -10.48 7.61
C ARG A 96 -6.90 -10.58 9.05
N VAL A 97 -7.43 -9.49 9.59
CA VAL A 97 -8.06 -9.47 10.92
C VAL A 97 -9.31 -10.35 10.94
N THR A 98 -10.12 -10.34 9.86
CA THR A 98 -11.28 -11.24 9.69
C THR A 98 -10.85 -12.70 9.78
N SER A 99 -9.82 -13.09 9.01
CA SER A 99 -9.29 -14.46 9.05
C SER A 99 -8.79 -14.83 10.45
N ALA A 100 -8.09 -13.92 11.12
CA ALA A 100 -7.60 -14.16 12.47
C ALA A 100 -8.72 -14.33 13.52
N LEU A 101 -9.82 -13.56 13.38
CA LEU A 101 -10.98 -13.66 14.29
C LEU A 101 -11.85 -14.89 14.00
N THR A 102 -11.90 -15.35 12.73
CA THR A 102 -12.75 -16.48 12.31
C THR A 102 -12.05 -17.83 12.53
N ASP A 103 -10.83 -17.95 12.01
CA ASP A 103 -10.12 -19.23 11.91
C ASP A 103 -9.04 -19.39 12.96
N ASN A 104 -8.83 -18.40 13.80
CA ASN A 104 -7.70 -18.26 14.72
C ASN A 104 -6.33 -18.44 13.99
N THR A 105 -6.31 -18.17 12.69
CA THR A 105 -5.12 -18.23 11.84
C THR A 105 -4.79 -16.82 11.36
N ILE A 106 -3.61 -16.34 11.67
CA ILE A 106 -3.10 -15.13 11.05
C ILE A 106 -2.74 -15.50 9.62
N ALA A 107 -3.57 -15.07 8.67
CA ALA A 107 -3.32 -15.30 7.26
C ALA A 107 -1.97 -14.65 6.91
N ARG A 108 -0.96 -15.47 6.63
CA ARG A 108 0.26 -15.02 5.98
C ARG A 108 -0.09 -14.57 4.57
N GLN A 109 0.76 -13.73 3.97
CA GLN A 109 0.65 -13.42 2.55
C GLN A 109 0.42 -14.71 1.76
N PRO A 110 -0.41 -14.68 0.69
CA PRO A 110 -0.54 -15.84 -0.16
C PRO A 110 0.86 -16.29 -0.57
N GLU A 111 1.15 -17.55 -0.28
CA GLU A 111 2.43 -18.13 -0.69
C GLU A 111 2.59 -17.91 -2.19
N PHE A 112 3.81 -17.63 -2.60
CA PHE A 112 4.14 -17.53 -4.02
C PHE A 112 3.66 -18.78 -4.77
N THR A 113 3.11 -18.57 -5.95
CA THR A 113 2.73 -19.68 -6.81
C THR A 113 3.96 -20.52 -7.19
N ASN A 114 3.76 -21.80 -7.53
CA ASN A 114 4.87 -22.64 -8.00
C ASN A 114 5.55 -22.01 -9.20
N GLU A 115 4.79 -21.40 -10.10
CA GLU A 115 5.31 -20.67 -11.26
C GLU A 115 6.20 -19.48 -10.86
N GLN A 116 5.77 -18.66 -9.90
CA GLN A 116 6.61 -17.56 -9.38
C GLN A 116 7.91 -18.08 -8.76
N ARG A 117 7.86 -19.22 -8.05
CA ARG A 117 9.07 -19.85 -7.48
C ARG A 117 10.01 -20.36 -8.57
N GLU A 118 9.49 -21.00 -9.61
CA GLU A 118 10.28 -21.46 -10.76
C GLU A 118 10.95 -20.29 -11.49
N LEU A 119 10.18 -19.24 -11.78
CA LEU A 119 10.69 -18.04 -12.43
C LEU A 119 11.73 -17.30 -11.55
N ALA A 120 11.50 -17.21 -10.25
CA ALA A 120 12.49 -16.62 -9.34
C ALA A 120 13.79 -17.43 -9.27
N ASN A 121 13.70 -18.77 -9.32
CA ASN A 121 14.86 -19.65 -9.32
C ASN A 121 15.64 -19.62 -10.64
N SER A 122 15.04 -19.22 -11.76
CA SER A 122 15.76 -19.07 -13.03
C SER A 122 16.79 -17.95 -12.99
N GLY A 123 16.59 -16.96 -12.12
CA GLY A 123 17.46 -15.79 -12.03
C GLY A 123 17.37 -14.85 -13.23
N GLU A 124 16.38 -15.03 -14.10
CA GLU A 124 16.16 -14.21 -15.29
C GLU A 124 15.13 -13.11 -15.03
N LEU A 125 15.28 -11.96 -15.70
CA LEU A 125 14.28 -10.92 -15.70
C LEU A 125 13.02 -11.42 -16.42
N GLN A 126 11.90 -11.39 -15.70
CA GLN A 126 10.57 -11.67 -16.24
C GLN A 126 9.65 -10.47 -15.98
N VAL A 127 8.82 -10.17 -16.96
CA VAL A 127 7.80 -9.12 -16.86
C VAL A 127 6.49 -9.73 -17.36
N ARG A 128 5.40 -9.46 -16.66
CA ARG A 128 4.04 -9.83 -17.07
C ARG A 128 3.13 -8.65 -16.84
N ILE A 129 2.21 -8.43 -17.76
CA ILE A 129 1.25 -7.33 -17.71
C ILE A 129 -0.16 -7.87 -17.84
N GLU A 130 -1.00 -7.52 -16.87
CA GLU A 130 -2.42 -7.83 -16.84
C GLU A 130 -3.23 -6.53 -16.89
N ALA A 131 -4.16 -6.42 -17.83
CA ALA A 131 -5.06 -5.27 -17.90
C ALA A 131 -6.10 -5.31 -16.76
N ARG A 132 -6.31 -4.17 -16.08
CA ARG A 132 -7.28 -3.99 -14.98
C ARG A 132 -7.98 -2.66 -15.12
N ASP A 133 -8.72 -2.47 -16.18
CA ASP A 133 -9.35 -1.20 -16.58
C ASP A 133 -9.78 -0.29 -15.41
N PRO A 134 -9.27 0.95 -15.31
CA PRO A 134 -8.37 1.66 -16.24
C PRO A 134 -6.87 1.38 -16.03
N ASP A 135 -6.50 0.57 -15.06
CA ASP A 135 -5.13 0.30 -14.61
C ASP A 135 -4.52 -0.94 -15.29
N PHE A 136 -3.24 -1.14 -15.05
CA PHE A 136 -2.51 -2.36 -15.37
C PHE A 136 -1.79 -2.88 -14.13
N ALA A 137 -1.83 -4.20 -13.94
CA ALA A 137 -0.96 -4.86 -12.99
C ALA A 137 0.29 -5.36 -13.72
N ILE A 138 1.46 -4.93 -13.27
CA ILE A 138 2.75 -5.35 -13.81
C ILE A 138 3.46 -6.19 -12.76
N GLU A 139 3.70 -7.46 -13.05
CA GLU A 139 4.53 -8.34 -12.24
C GLU A 139 5.93 -8.41 -12.84
N ILE A 140 6.95 -8.17 -12.01
CA ILE A 140 8.35 -8.19 -12.40
C ILE A 140 9.09 -9.10 -11.44
N ILE A 141 9.80 -10.09 -12.00
CA ILE A 141 10.68 -10.99 -11.26
C ILE A 141 12.10 -10.75 -11.79
N ALA A 142 13.03 -10.43 -10.91
CA ALA A 142 14.42 -10.15 -11.27
C ALA A 142 15.38 -10.53 -10.14
N PRO A 143 16.66 -10.79 -10.41
CA PRO A 143 17.68 -10.92 -9.38
C PRO A 143 17.65 -9.71 -8.43
N ASP A 144 17.57 -9.97 -7.12
CA ASP A 144 17.50 -8.91 -6.12
C ASP A 144 18.84 -8.18 -6.02
N ARG A 145 18.79 -6.85 -6.07
CA ARG A 145 19.96 -5.98 -5.97
C ARG A 145 19.59 -4.61 -5.44
N THR A 146 20.55 -3.95 -4.83
CA THR A 146 20.38 -2.57 -4.38
C THR A 146 20.00 -1.67 -5.55
N GLY A 147 18.91 -0.90 -5.36
CA GLY A 147 18.41 0.06 -6.36
C GLY A 147 17.42 -0.53 -7.36
N LEU A 148 17.12 -1.84 -7.33
CA LEU A 148 16.20 -2.47 -8.27
C LEU A 148 14.82 -1.76 -8.30
N LEU A 149 14.25 -1.46 -7.14
CA LEU A 149 12.96 -0.76 -7.04
C LEU A 149 12.99 0.62 -7.72
N SER A 150 14.08 1.38 -7.53
CA SER A 150 14.23 2.70 -8.13
C SER A 150 14.44 2.63 -9.65
N ILE A 151 15.13 1.62 -10.14
CA ILE A 151 15.32 1.36 -11.57
C ILE A 151 13.96 1.08 -12.23
N VAL A 152 13.20 0.16 -11.67
CA VAL A 152 11.86 -0.18 -12.19
C VAL A 152 10.94 1.05 -12.16
N ALA A 153 10.89 1.78 -11.04
CA ALA A 153 10.11 3.01 -10.94
C ALA A 153 10.51 4.05 -12.00
N GLY A 154 11.82 4.20 -12.25
CA GLY A 154 12.35 5.09 -13.27
C GLY A 154 11.93 4.71 -14.69
N VAL A 155 12.00 3.41 -15.03
CA VAL A 155 11.55 2.90 -16.33
C VAL A 155 10.04 3.11 -16.51
N LEU A 156 9.22 2.76 -15.51
CA LEU A 156 7.78 2.97 -15.58
C LEU A 156 7.43 4.46 -15.71
N ASN A 157 8.15 5.34 -15.02
CA ASN A 157 8.00 6.79 -15.18
C ASN A 157 8.34 7.23 -16.62
N LEU A 158 9.47 6.78 -17.19
CA LEU A 158 9.83 7.09 -18.58
C LEU A 158 8.84 6.52 -19.59
N ALA A 159 8.22 5.38 -19.29
CA ALA A 159 7.12 4.81 -20.08
C ALA A 159 5.78 5.54 -19.88
N ARG A 160 5.75 6.61 -19.08
CA ARG A 160 4.57 7.46 -18.83
C ARG A 160 3.45 6.75 -18.08
N PHE A 161 3.82 5.89 -17.14
CA PHE A 161 2.91 5.28 -16.18
C PHE A 161 2.91 6.07 -14.87
N ASP A 162 1.72 6.33 -14.35
CA ASP A 162 1.51 6.82 -12.99
C ASP A 162 1.40 5.61 -12.05
N VAL A 163 2.36 5.46 -11.15
CA VAL A 163 2.38 4.36 -10.19
C VAL A 163 1.34 4.62 -9.08
N ARG A 164 0.41 3.68 -8.92
CA ARG A 164 -0.61 3.70 -7.86
C ARG A 164 -0.14 2.96 -6.62
N SER A 165 0.46 1.79 -6.82
CA SER A 165 1.06 1.02 -5.73
C SER A 165 2.21 0.16 -6.25
N ALA A 166 3.11 -0.18 -5.34
CA ALA A 166 4.18 -1.13 -5.57
C ALA A 166 4.34 -2.02 -4.35
N ARG A 167 4.47 -3.32 -4.56
CA ARG A 167 4.80 -4.29 -3.53
C ARG A 167 5.98 -5.11 -4.00
N THR A 168 6.95 -5.32 -3.13
CA THR A 168 8.11 -6.16 -3.43
C THR A 168 8.31 -7.19 -2.32
N GLN A 169 8.69 -8.38 -2.70
CA GLN A 169 9.01 -9.49 -1.81
C GLN A 169 10.21 -10.24 -2.39
N THR A 170 11.00 -10.89 -1.56
CA THR A 170 12.18 -11.66 -2.00
C THR A 170 11.91 -13.16 -1.92
N ILE A 171 12.24 -13.88 -2.98
CA ILE A 171 12.29 -15.36 -3.03
C ILE A 171 13.74 -15.78 -3.32
N GLY A 172 14.40 -16.38 -2.35
CA GLY A 172 15.81 -16.76 -2.50
C GLY A 172 16.67 -15.53 -2.82
N THR A 173 17.19 -15.45 -4.04
CA THR A 173 18.00 -14.34 -4.54
C THR A 173 17.29 -13.44 -5.54
N SER A 174 15.98 -13.61 -5.72
CA SER A 174 15.17 -12.84 -6.67
C SER A 174 14.11 -12.02 -5.97
N ALA A 175 13.88 -10.80 -6.43
CA ALA A 175 12.76 -9.96 -6.03
C ALA A 175 11.56 -10.23 -6.94
N VAL A 176 10.39 -10.38 -6.35
CA VAL A 176 9.08 -10.42 -7.02
C VAL A 176 8.36 -9.12 -6.70
N MET A 177 8.12 -8.31 -7.71
CA MET A 177 7.52 -6.99 -7.59
C MET A 177 6.17 -6.97 -8.30
N LYS A 178 5.15 -6.44 -7.63
CA LYS A 178 3.82 -6.19 -8.21
C LYS A 178 3.56 -4.69 -8.19
N TRP A 179 3.28 -4.14 -9.36
CA TRP A 179 3.00 -2.73 -9.57
C TRP A 179 1.59 -2.57 -10.10
N ILE A 180 0.84 -1.62 -9.56
CA ILE A 180 -0.40 -1.14 -10.17
C ILE A 180 -0.10 0.23 -10.77
N VAL A 181 -0.35 0.37 -12.05
CA VAL A 181 -0.02 1.57 -12.80
C VAL A 181 -1.17 2.01 -13.68
N THR A 182 -1.33 3.32 -13.84
CA THR A 182 -2.27 3.92 -14.79
C THR A 182 -1.46 4.56 -15.94
N PRO A 183 -1.68 4.21 -17.21
CA PRO A 183 -1.06 4.93 -18.31
C PRO A 183 -1.61 6.36 -18.37
N ASN A 184 -0.74 7.36 -18.47
CA ASN A 184 -1.20 8.71 -18.68
C ASN A 184 -1.57 8.94 -20.16
N GLN A 185 -2.19 10.07 -20.47
CA GLN A 185 -2.69 10.39 -21.82
C GLN A 185 -1.61 10.39 -22.94
N PHE A 186 -0.34 10.38 -22.59
CA PHE A 186 0.81 10.34 -23.49
C PHE A 186 1.55 9.01 -23.47
N ALA A 187 1.03 8.02 -22.74
CA ALA A 187 1.64 6.70 -22.68
C ALA A 187 1.54 6.03 -24.07
N PRO A 188 2.61 5.38 -24.53
CA PRO A 188 2.52 4.49 -25.69
C PRO A 188 1.61 3.29 -25.36
N SER A 189 1.32 2.47 -26.36
CA SER A 189 0.67 1.19 -26.09
C SER A 189 1.45 0.40 -25.05
N VAL A 190 0.74 -0.21 -24.10
CA VAL A 190 1.37 -1.04 -23.08
C VAL A 190 1.91 -2.29 -23.76
N ASP A 191 3.24 -2.46 -23.72
CA ASP A 191 3.96 -3.55 -24.37
C ASP A 191 4.93 -4.17 -23.36
N GLU A 192 4.71 -5.46 -23.10
CA GLU A 192 5.47 -6.25 -22.13
C GLU A 192 6.95 -6.36 -22.50
N GLU A 193 7.24 -6.67 -23.78
CA GLU A 193 8.62 -6.81 -24.26
C GLU A 193 9.36 -5.47 -24.27
N ALA A 194 8.68 -4.37 -24.58
CA ALA A 194 9.28 -3.03 -24.51
C ALA A 194 9.67 -2.66 -23.07
N ILE A 195 8.79 -2.96 -22.09
CA ILE A 195 9.08 -2.70 -20.68
C ILE A 195 10.19 -3.61 -20.17
N LYS A 196 10.18 -4.89 -20.53
CA LYS A 196 11.22 -5.86 -20.18
C LYS A 196 12.59 -5.42 -20.71
N THR A 197 12.67 -5.03 -21.99
CA THR A 197 13.88 -4.52 -22.61
C THR A 197 14.39 -3.27 -21.91
N ALA A 198 13.51 -2.29 -21.64
CA ALA A 198 13.90 -1.06 -20.96
C ALA A 198 14.40 -1.29 -19.53
N ILE A 199 13.83 -2.27 -18.80
CA ILE A 199 14.32 -2.66 -17.48
C ILE A 199 15.69 -3.34 -17.62
N ALA A 200 15.89 -4.25 -18.58
CA ALA A 200 17.17 -4.92 -18.80
C ALA A 200 18.27 -3.91 -19.10
N GLU A 201 18.05 -2.98 -20.02
CA GLU A 201 19.00 -1.90 -20.35
C GLU A 201 19.33 -1.03 -19.12
N ALA A 202 18.33 -0.67 -18.32
CA ALA A 202 18.54 0.13 -17.12
C ALA A 202 19.23 -0.65 -15.98
N LEU A 203 19.12 -1.98 -15.96
CA LEU A 203 19.87 -2.84 -15.04
C LEU A 203 21.34 -2.92 -15.43
N ASP A 204 21.66 -2.85 -16.73
CA ASP A 204 23.02 -2.84 -17.25
C ASP A 204 23.69 -1.46 -17.08
N ASP A 205 22.94 -0.38 -17.34
CA ASP A 205 23.43 1.00 -17.21
C ASP A 205 22.40 1.92 -16.52
N ALA A 206 22.46 1.95 -15.19
CA ALA A 206 21.63 2.84 -14.38
C ALA A 206 21.96 4.34 -14.54
N SER A 207 23.14 4.68 -15.08
CA SER A 207 23.55 6.07 -15.31
C SER A 207 22.78 6.69 -16.49
N ASP A 208 22.56 5.93 -17.57
CA ASP A 208 21.73 6.35 -18.70
C ASP A 208 20.29 6.62 -18.27
N LEU A 209 19.71 5.73 -17.46
CA LEU A 209 18.37 5.92 -16.91
C LEU A 209 18.26 7.24 -16.12
N THR A 210 19.24 7.52 -15.27
CA THR A 210 19.29 8.74 -14.46
C THR A 210 19.40 9.99 -15.34
N GLU A 211 20.22 9.94 -16.39
CA GLU A 211 20.36 11.05 -17.34
C GLU A 211 19.04 11.31 -18.10
N ARG A 212 18.38 10.25 -18.56
CA ARG A 212 17.08 10.36 -19.27
C ARG A 212 16.00 10.95 -18.39
N ILE A 213 15.92 10.54 -17.11
CA ILE A 213 14.98 11.12 -16.15
C ILE A 213 15.31 12.58 -15.90
N THR A 214 16.59 12.92 -15.68
CA THR A 214 17.02 14.30 -15.45
C THR A 214 16.69 15.20 -16.64
N ARG A 215 16.95 14.75 -17.84
CA ARG A 215 16.59 15.48 -19.09
C ARG A 215 15.08 15.72 -19.17
N ARG A 216 14.30 14.70 -18.88
CA ARG A 216 12.83 14.83 -18.86
C ARG A 216 12.34 15.83 -17.81
N ILE A 217 12.90 15.83 -16.61
CA ILE A 217 12.56 16.83 -15.58
C ILE A 217 12.92 18.24 -16.07
N ALA A 218 14.07 18.41 -16.73
CA ALA A 218 14.48 19.69 -17.27
C ALA A 218 13.53 20.22 -18.36
N ASP A 219 12.97 19.35 -19.21
CA ASP A 219 11.99 19.71 -20.23
C ASP A 219 10.70 20.34 -19.61
N TYR A 220 10.35 19.94 -18.40
CA TYR A 220 9.21 20.47 -17.65
C TYR A 220 9.56 21.68 -16.75
N ALA A 221 10.83 21.98 -16.54
CA ALA A 221 11.27 23.05 -15.64
C ALA A 221 10.78 24.46 -16.02
N ASN A 222 10.42 24.68 -17.28
CA ASN A 222 9.89 25.94 -17.81
C ASN A 222 8.36 26.07 -17.75
N ILE A 223 7.65 25.06 -17.27
CA ILE A 223 6.20 25.13 -17.08
C ILE A 223 5.97 25.83 -15.74
N PRO A 224 5.15 26.92 -15.67
CA PRO A 224 4.81 27.53 -14.40
C PRO A 224 4.22 26.48 -13.44
N SER A 225 4.98 26.09 -12.44
CA SER A 225 4.53 25.13 -11.45
C SER A 225 4.00 25.87 -10.24
N ILE A 226 2.87 25.39 -9.70
CA ILE A 226 2.47 25.76 -8.34
C ILE A 226 3.55 25.20 -7.41
N PRO A 227 4.06 25.98 -6.45
CA PRO A 227 5.02 25.46 -5.49
C PRO A 227 4.47 24.21 -4.81
N VAL A 228 5.07 23.06 -5.06
CA VAL A 228 4.71 21.82 -4.41
C VAL A 228 5.52 21.70 -3.13
N PRO A 229 4.89 21.49 -1.95
CA PRO A 229 5.63 21.25 -0.72
C PRO A 229 6.59 20.07 -0.86
N LEU A 230 7.71 20.12 -0.14
CA LEU A 230 8.64 19.00 -0.12
C LEU A 230 7.97 17.75 0.48
N PRO A 231 8.28 16.55 -0.02
CA PRO A 231 7.78 15.31 0.56
C PRO A 231 8.20 15.20 2.03
N ILE A 232 7.28 14.76 2.86
CA ILE A 232 7.58 14.41 4.26
C ILE A 232 7.93 12.92 4.28
N VAL A 233 9.10 12.59 4.86
CA VAL A 233 9.55 11.22 5.04
C VAL A 233 9.62 10.93 6.53
N GLU A 234 8.87 9.93 6.99
CA GLU A 234 8.88 9.46 8.37
C GLU A 234 9.33 8.00 8.41
N THR A 235 10.14 7.65 9.40
CA THR A 235 10.67 6.30 9.59
C THR A 235 10.18 5.74 10.92
N PHE A 236 9.59 4.55 10.89
CA PHE A 236 9.07 3.86 12.07
C PHE A 236 9.88 2.57 12.30
N MET A 237 10.76 2.60 13.31
CA MET A 237 11.64 1.47 13.66
C MET A 237 10.91 0.41 14.49
N ASP A 238 9.88 0.80 15.25
CA ASP A 238 9.14 -0.08 16.18
C ASP A 238 7.81 -0.57 15.58
N ALA A 239 7.62 -0.37 14.27
CA ALA A 239 6.35 -0.66 13.61
C ALA A 239 6.24 -2.10 13.08
N ALA A 240 7.35 -2.86 13.07
CA ALA A 240 7.42 -4.26 12.67
C ALA A 240 8.53 -4.98 13.45
N THR A 241 8.48 -6.31 13.50
CA THR A 241 9.42 -7.13 14.27
C THR A 241 10.80 -7.17 13.61
N ASP A 242 10.85 -7.24 12.27
CA ASP A 242 12.05 -7.45 11.47
C ASP A 242 12.14 -6.54 10.24
N ALA A 243 11.31 -5.49 10.18
CA ALA A 243 11.28 -4.53 9.09
C ALA A 243 11.26 -3.08 9.59
N THR A 244 11.72 -2.15 8.77
CA THR A 244 11.61 -0.71 8.97
C THR A 244 10.53 -0.16 8.07
N ILE A 245 9.54 0.52 8.63
CA ILE A 245 8.49 1.20 7.84
C ILE A 245 8.94 2.62 7.51
N ILE A 246 8.93 2.96 6.24
CA ILE A 246 9.20 4.30 5.73
C ILE A 246 7.92 4.86 5.11
N GLU A 247 7.33 5.87 5.72
CA GLU A 247 6.18 6.59 5.17
C GLU A 247 6.66 7.81 4.38
N VAL A 248 6.28 7.90 3.10
CA VAL A 248 6.57 9.06 2.25
C VAL A 248 5.24 9.70 1.88
N ARG A 249 5.06 10.97 2.29
CA ARG A 249 3.90 11.77 1.92
C ARG A 249 4.32 12.81 0.90
N SER A 250 3.78 12.71 -0.31
CA SER A 250 3.89 13.71 -1.37
C SER A 250 2.54 14.41 -1.57
N HIS A 251 2.57 15.64 -2.06
CA HIS A 251 1.38 16.46 -2.31
C HIS A 251 1.03 16.48 -3.79
#